data_256a8904ae536699da738aade31570ec
#
_entry.id   256a8904ae536699da738aade31570ec
#
_cell.length_a   1.000
_cell.length_b   1.000
_cell.length_c   1.000
_cell.angle_alpha   90.00
_cell.angle_beta   90.00
_cell.angle_gamma   90.00
#
_symmetry.space_group_name_H-M   'P 1'
#
loop_
_entity.id
_entity.type
_entity.pdbx_description
1 polymer ?
#
loop_
_entity_poly.entity_id
_entity_poly.type
_entity_poly.pdbx_seq_one_letter_code
_entity_poly.pdbx_strand_id
1 'polypeptide(L)'
;MTNNQPRLSIGLPVYNGEKFLKQAIDSLLAQTLEDFELIISDNASTDKTEEICRAYAVKDKRIRYYRNEKNIGCACNFNRVFELSSGEYFKWAAHDDLHAPDFLMKCIEVLDQDPTLILCHSKTYFIDEHGKFLQNYDIQLQTDLPKPHKRFHELLTKHLCYQIYGVMRASALRMTPLMGSYGHADGILLLRLGLIGRFYEIPEHLFFVRSHPKQSTSMFFPNYLLFADNNPQYSLSMLPDYYSYTVWFDSSKKGKILLPHWRIFWEYLLSIWYSPLNDYERVCCYISLRKQLKGTEYLLIKDLLIAAQMLSKRLQRKPIQEQASVFGN
;
A
#
# COMPACT_ATOMS: atom_id res chain seq x y z
N MET A 1 -15.30 -15.07 30.85
CA MET A 1 -15.42 -13.85 30.02
C MET A 1 -15.09 -14.25 28.60
N THR A 2 -16.08 -14.42 27.74
CA THR A 2 -15.84 -14.72 26.32
C THR A 2 -15.13 -13.49 25.73
N ASN A 3 -13.91 -13.71 25.26
CA ASN A 3 -13.11 -12.71 24.59
C ASN A 3 -13.90 -12.30 23.32
N ASN A 4 -14.57 -11.16 23.37
CA ASN A 4 -15.45 -10.69 22.29
C ASN A 4 -14.62 -9.99 21.18
N GLN A 5 -13.44 -10.54 20.91
CA GLN A 5 -12.51 -10.03 19.89
C GLN A 5 -12.89 -10.63 18.54
N PRO A 6 -13.15 -9.82 17.51
CA PRO A 6 -13.53 -10.33 16.20
C PRO A 6 -12.38 -11.15 15.60
N ARG A 7 -12.72 -12.13 14.79
CA ARG A 7 -11.74 -12.97 14.10
C ARG A 7 -10.91 -12.15 13.11
N LEU A 8 -11.56 -11.24 12.39
CA LEU A 8 -10.96 -10.38 11.37
C LEU A 8 -11.28 -8.92 11.62
N SER A 9 -10.29 -8.04 11.51
CA SER A 9 -10.49 -6.60 11.35
C SER A 9 -10.26 -6.19 9.90
N ILE A 10 -11.25 -5.51 9.32
CA ILE A 10 -11.16 -4.89 7.99
C ILE A 10 -10.94 -3.40 8.19
N GLY A 11 -9.80 -2.88 7.72
CA GLY A 11 -9.48 -1.46 7.77
C GLY A 11 -9.76 -0.79 6.43
N LEU A 12 -10.69 0.17 6.38
CA LEU A 12 -11.05 0.95 5.19
C LEU A 12 -10.66 2.42 5.40
N PRO A 13 -9.43 2.83 5.01
CA PRO A 13 -9.06 4.23 4.97
C PRO A 13 -9.71 4.91 3.77
N VAL A 14 -10.37 6.06 3.96
CA VAL A 14 -11.07 6.76 2.90
C VAL A 14 -10.79 8.27 2.92
N TYR A 15 -10.73 8.88 1.73
CA TYR A 15 -10.70 10.31 1.51
C TYR A 15 -11.44 10.66 0.22
N ASN A 16 -12.56 11.39 0.33
CA ASN A 16 -13.41 11.78 -0.79
C ASN A 16 -13.86 10.59 -1.65
N GLY A 17 -14.47 9.58 -0.98
CA GLY A 17 -14.87 8.31 -1.59
C GLY A 17 -16.34 8.22 -2.02
N GLU A 18 -17.13 9.30 -1.99
CA GLU A 18 -18.58 9.25 -2.14
C GLU A 18 -19.07 8.43 -3.34
N LYS A 19 -18.29 8.38 -4.43
CA LYS A 19 -18.71 7.78 -5.69
C LYS A 19 -18.85 6.25 -5.60
N PHE A 20 -17.92 5.57 -4.92
CA PHE A 20 -17.83 4.11 -4.93
C PHE A 20 -17.98 3.47 -3.55
N LEU A 21 -17.85 4.27 -2.48
CA LEU A 21 -17.80 3.79 -1.09
C LEU A 21 -18.98 2.90 -0.71
N LYS A 22 -20.20 3.21 -1.15
CA LYS A 22 -21.38 2.38 -0.88
C LYS A 22 -21.21 0.96 -1.41
N GLN A 23 -20.78 0.82 -2.67
CA GLN A 23 -20.58 -0.49 -3.29
C GLN A 23 -19.46 -1.27 -2.60
N ALA A 24 -18.37 -0.59 -2.22
CA ALA A 24 -17.27 -1.21 -1.49
C ALA A 24 -17.74 -1.74 -0.12
N ILE A 25 -18.45 -0.93 0.68
CA ILE A 25 -19.01 -1.35 1.97
C ILE A 25 -19.99 -2.50 1.78
N ASP A 26 -20.90 -2.42 0.81
CA ASP A 26 -21.89 -3.48 0.54
C ASP A 26 -21.21 -4.82 0.22
N SER A 27 -20.12 -4.81 -0.58
CA SER A 27 -19.37 -6.03 -0.91
C SER A 27 -18.66 -6.64 0.31
N LEU A 28 -18.23 -5.82 1.28
CA LEU A 28 -17.64 -6.28 2.53
C LEU A 28 -18.70 -6.80 3.52
N LEU A 29 -19.86 -6.17 3.59
CA LEU A 29 -20.96 -6.62 4.46
C LEU A 29 -21.63 -7.90 3.94
N ALA A 30 -21.56 -8.16 2.64
CA ALA A 30 -22.09 -9.36 1.98
C ALA A 30 -21.16 -10.59 2.07
N GLN A 31 -20.05 -10.52 2.80
CA GLN A 31 -19.14 -11.64 2.98
C GLN A 31 -19.78 -12.77 3.78
N THR A 32 -19.48 -14.02 3.42
CA THR A 32 -19.95 -15.22 4.13
C THR A 32 -19.33 -15.39 5.51
N LEU A 33 -18.16 -14.79 5.76
CA LEU A 33 -17.60 -14.64 7.09
C LEU A 33 -18.38 -13.57 7.85
N GLU A 34 -19.00 -13.91 8.98
CA GLU A 34 -19.79 -12.97 9.81
C GLU A 34 -18.96 -12.33 10.94
N ASP A 35 -17.98 -13.07 11.47
CA ASP A 35 -17.15 -12.65 12.62
C ASP A 35 -16.03 -11.70 12.20
N PHE A 36 -16.39 -10.44 11.90
CA PHE A 36 -15.45 -9.37 11.61
C PHE A 36 -15.92 -8.02 12.15
N GLU A 37 -14.97 -7.08 12.31
CA GLU A 37 -15.22 -5.65 12.44
C GLU A 37 -14.78 -4.90 11.18
N LEU A 38 -15.50 -3.86 10.78
CA LEU A 38 -15.14 -2.94 9.69
C LEU A 38 -14.81 -1.57 10.27
N ILE A 39 -13.52 -1.21 10.24
CA ILE A 39 -13.01 0.06 10.75
C ILE A 39 -12.86 1.02 9.58
N ILE A 40 -13.69 2.05 9.52
CA ILE A 40 -13.62 3.10 8.51
C ILE A 40 -12.93 4.32 9.10
N SER A 41 -11.81 4.74 8.52
CA SER A 41 -11.11 5.97 8.89
C SER A 41 -11.20 7.00 7.78
N ASP A 42 -12.10 7.97 7.97
CA ASP A 42 -12.31 9.11 7.07
C ASP A 42 -11.24 10.18 7.31
N ASN A 43 -10.45 10.43 6.30
CA ASN A 43 -9.30 11.35 6.37
C ASN A 43 -9.69 12.83 6.19
N ALA A 44 -10.74 13.29 6.89
CA ALA A 44 -11.35 14.62 6.78
C ALA A 44 -11.90 14.89 5.37
N SER A 45 -12.71 13.98 4.84
CA SER A 45 -13.37 14.15 3.53
C SER A 45 -14.26 15.40 3.50
N THR A 46 -14.40 15.97 2.29
CA THR A 46 -15.18 17.20 2.03
C THR A 46 -16.40 16.96 1.12
N ASP A 47 -16.61 15.71 0.72
CA ASP A 47 -17.77 15.23 -0.03
C ASP A 47 -18.77 14.50 0.88
N LYS A 48 -19.65 13.67 0.33
CA LYS A 48 -20.66 12.92 1.11
C LYS A 48 -20.12 11.68 1.83
N THR A 49 -18.80 11.48 1.88
CA THR A 49 -18.19 10.32 2.53
C THR A 49 -18.64 10.17 3.98
N GLU A 50 -18.62 11.25 4.78
CA GLU A 50 -19.05 11.23 6.18
C GLU A 50 -20.50 10.80 6.34
N GLU A 51 -21.42 11.38 5.54
CA GLU A 51 -22.85 11.04 5.56
C GLU A 51 -23.05 9.54 5.29
N ILE A 52 -22.39 9.02 4.27
CA ILE A 52 -22.46 7.60 3.90
C ILE A 52 -21.96 6.72 5.06
N CYS A 53 -20.77 6.99 5.60
CA CYS A 53 -20.19 6.18 6.67
C CYS A 53 -21.06 6.16 7.93
N ARG A 54 -21.59 7.31 8.34
CA ARG A 54 -22.48 7.40 9.50
C ARG A 54 -23.78 6.61 9.29
N ALA A 55 -24.37 6.69 8.08
CA ALA A 55 -25.57 5.93 7.76
C ALA A 55 -25.36 4.42 7.82
N TYR A 56 -24.19 3.92 7.38
CA TYR A 56 -23.85 2.49 7.49
C TYR A 56 -23.53 2.07 8.92
N ALA A 57 -22.80 2.88 9.70
CA ALA A 57 -22.47 2.57 11.09
C ALA A 57 -23.72 2.49 12.02
N VAL A 58 -24.80 3.21 11.68
CA VAL A 58 -26.08 3.08 12.39
C VAL A 58 -26.79 1.76 12.05
N LYS A 59 -26.63 1.25 10.81
CA LYS A 59 -27.34 0.05 10.32
C LYS A 59 -26.66 -1.26 10.71
N ASP A 60 -25.33 -1.27 10.79
CA ASP A 60 -24.55 -2.48 11.07
C ASP A 60 -23.54 -2.23 12.20
N LYS A 61 -23.72 -2.97 13.31
CA LYS A 61 -22.88 -2.84 14.53
C LYS A 61 -21.45 -3.30 14.35
N ARG A 62 -21.13 -4.03 13.26
CA ARG A 62 -19.77 -4.40 12.93
C ARG A 62 -18.93 -3.21 12.46
N ILE A 63 -19.58 -2.09 12.06
CA ILE A 63 -18.92 -0.91 11.52
C ILE A 63 -18.55 0.06 12.65
N ARG A 64 -17.25 0.39 12.70
CA ARG A 64 -16.68 1.41 13.58
C ARG A 64 -16.17 2.56 12.72
N TYR A 65 -16.85 3.71 12.78
CA TYR A 65 -16.49 4.90 11.98
C TYR A 65 -15.70 5.90 12.82
N TYR A 66 -14.57 6.34 12.26
CA TYR A 66 -13.70 7.37 12.81
C TYR A 66 -13.43 8.44 11.75
N ARG A 67 -13.49 9.71 12.17
CA ARG A 67 -13.12 10.85 11.31
C ARG A 67 -11.90 11.56 11.87
N ASN A 68 -10.92 11.83 11.01
CA ASN A 68 -9.77 12.65 11.36
C ASN A 68 -10.15 14.13 11.39
N GLU A 69 -9.57 14.92 12.29
CA GLU A 69 -9.77 16.37 12.35
C GLU A 69 -9.23 17.08 11.08
N LYS A 70 -8.19 16.54 10.49
CA LYS A 70 -7.56 17.01 9.25
C LYS A 70 -7.07 15.83 8.42
N ASN A 71 -6.80 16.05 7.14
CA ASN A 71 -6.14 15.06 6.30
C ASN A 71 -4.69 14.83 6.79
N ILE A 72 -4.43 13.63 7.31
CA ILE A 72 -3.13 13.22 7.86
C ILE A 72 -2.23 12.51 6.83
N GLY A 73 -2.66 12.43 5.57
CA GLY A 73 -1.99 11.70 4.50
C GLY A 73 -2.44 10.24 4.39
N CYS A 74 -2.19 9.67 3.23
CA CYS A 74 -2.63 8.31 2.91
C CYS A 74 -2.00 7.27 3.85
N ALA A 75 -0.67 7.25 3.97
CA ALA A 75 0.05 6.26 4.76
C ALA A 75 -0.39 6.28 6.24
N CYS A 76 -0.51 7.46 6.85
CA CYS A 76 -0.95 7.58 8.24
C CYS A 76 -2.39 7.07 8.42
N ASN A 77 -3.28 7.31 7.43
CA ASN A 77 -4.65 6.83 7.50
C ASN A 77 -4.75 5.30 7.32
N PHE A 78 -3.89 4.70 6.48
CA PHE A 78 -3.74 3.25 6.37
C PHE A 78 -3.25 2.63 7.68
N ASN A 79 -2.26 3.23 8.33
CA ASN A 79 -1.75 2.75 9.62
C ASN A 79 -2.80 2.89 10.73
N ARG A 80 -3.55 4.00 10.74
CA ARG A 80 -4.58 4.27 11.73
C ARG A 80 -5.65 3.18 11.80
N VAL A 81 -6.13 2.66 10.68
CA VAL A 81 -7.14 1.58 10.71
C VAL A 81 -6.56 0.29 11.28
N PHE A 82 -5.26 0.02 11.11
CA PHE A 82 -4.60 -1.10 11.74
C PHE A 82 -4.40 -0.88 13.25
N GLU A 83 -3.99 0.31 13.66
CA GLU A 83 -3.83 0.67 15.09
C GLU A 83 -5.14 0.56 15.87
N LEU A 84 -6.28 0.82 15.22
CA LEU A 84 -7.62 0.70 15.81
C LEU A 84 -8.15 -0.74 15.80
N SER A 85 -7.47 -1.67 15.12
CA SER A 85 -7.91 -3.05 14.93
C SER A 85 -7.65 -3.93 16.15
N SER A 86 -8.52 -4.94 16.33
CA SER A 86 -8.40 -5.90 17.42
C SER A 86 -8.36 -7.36 17.00
N GLY A 87 -8.65 -7.66 15.71
CA GLY A 87 -8.72 -9.02 15.17
C GLY A 87 -7.41 -9.79 15.18
N GLU A 88 -7.53 -11.12 15.16
CA GLU A 88 -6.40 -12.04 14.95
C GLU A 88 -5.82 -11.85 13.56
N TYR A 89 -6.71 -11.65 12.57
CA TYR A 89 -6.38 -11.33 11.21
C TYR A 89 -6.71 -9.86 10.91
N PHE A 90 -6.04 -9.33 9.91
CA PHE A 90 -6.27 -7.97 9.42
C PHE A 90 -6.27 -7.94 7.90
N LYS A 91 -7.09 -7.06 7.33
CA LYS A 91 -7.14 -6.76 5.90
C LYS A 91 -7.34 -5.27 5.67
N TRP A 92 -6.58 -4.66 4.76
CA TRP A 92 -6.99 -3.37 4.19
C TRP A 92 -8.06 -3.56 3.12
N ALA A 93 -8.96 -2.61 3.02
CA ALA A 93 -9.93 -2.51 1.93
C ALA A 93 -9.85 -1.11 1.30
N ALA A 94 -9.82 -1.03 -0.01
CA ALA A 94 -9.98 0.22 -0.73
C ALA A 94 -11.46 0.62 -0.79
N HIS A 95 -11.73 1.92 -0.86
CA HIS A 95 -13.10 2.45 -0.88
C HIS A 95 -13.79 2.38 -2.25
N ASP A 96 -13.09 1.88 -3.26
CA ASP A 96 -13.49 1.81 -4.66
C ASP A 96 -13.49 0.39 -5.25
N ASP A 97 -12.91 -0.59 -4.55
CA ASP A 97 -12.80 -1.97 -4.99
C ASP A 97 -13.92 -2.87 -4.45
N LEU A 98 -14.10 -4.05 -5.06
CA LEU A 98 -15.12 -5.01 -4.67
C LEU A 98 -14.52 -6.38 -4.35
N HIS A 99 -15.28 -7.19 -3.61
CA HIS A 99 -14.89 -8.54 -3.22
C HIS A 99 -16.01 -9.53 -3.51
N ALA A 100 -15.66 -10.75 -3.94
CA ALA A 100 -16.59 -11.87 -4.00
C ALA A 100 -17.06 -12.27 -2.60
N PRO A 101 -18.28 -12.78 -2.41
CA PRO A 101 -18.85 -13.05 -1.08
C PRO A 101 -18.05 -14.04 -0.23
N ASP A 102 -17.32 -14.96 -0.83
CA ASP A 102 -16.55 -16.01 -0.15
C ASP A 102 -15.05 -15.69 0.02
N PHE A 103 -14.60 -14.50 -0.38
CA PHE A 103 -13.19 -14.10 -0.34
C PHE A 103 -12.60 -14.19 1.07
N LEU A 104 -13.27 -13.60 2.07
CA LEU A 104 -12.73 -13.57 3.44
C LEU A 104 -12.70 -14.97 4.06
N MET A 105 -13.75 -15.75 3.90
CA MET A 105 -13.84 -17.10 4.45
C MET A 105 -12.73 -17.98 3.90
N LYS A 106 -12.56 -18.02 2.57
CA LYS A 106 -11.50 -18.81 1.92
C LYS A 106 -10.10 -18.38 2.37
N CYS A 107 -9.83 -17.08 2.50
CA CYS A 107 -8.52 -16.62 2.99
C CYS A 107 -8.24 -17.09 4.42
N ILE A 108 -9.23 -17.02 5.32
CA ILE A 108 -9.06 -17.42 6.71
C ILE A 108 -8.89 -18.95 6.81
N GLU A 109 -9.67 -19.73 6.08
CA GLU A 109 -9.52 -21.19 6.06
C GLU A 109 -8.11 -21.62 5.65
N VAL A 110 -7.53 -20.99 4.63
CA VAL A 110 -6.14 -21.24 4.20
C VAL A 110 -5.15 -20.88 5.30
N LEU A 111 -5.30 -19.70 5.91
CA LEU A 111 -4.39 -19.26 6.98
C LEU A 111 -4.51 -20.14 8.22
N ASP A 112 -5.70 -20.64 8.57
CA ASP A 112 -5.91 -21.54 9.71
C ASP A 112 -5.23 -22.90 9.52
N GLN A 113 -5.22 -23.41 8.29
CA GLN A 113 -4.64 -24.71 7.95
C GLN A 113 -3.11 -24.69 7.97
N ASP A 114 -2.48 -23.55 7.65
CA ASP A 114 -1.00 -23.44 7.60
C ASP A 114 -0.50 -22.23 8.40
N PRO A 115 0.04 -22.43 9.62
CA PRO A 115 0.55 -21.33 10.45
C PRO A 115 1.82 -20.66 9.89
N THR A 116 2.47 -21.24 8.88
CA THR A 116 3.63 -20.62 8.21
C THR A 116 3.23 -19.58 7.17
N LEU A 117 1.95 -19.58 6.77
CA LEU A 117 1.37 -18.55 5.92
C LEU A 117 1.02 -17.32 6.76
N ILE A 118 1.44 -16.15 6.32
CA ILE A 118 1.16 -14.88 7.01
C ILE A 118 0.24 -13.97 6.22
N LEU A 119 0.05 -14.25 4.93
CA LEU A 119 -0.81 -13.52 4.03
C LEU A 119 -1.48 -14.50 3.07
N CYS A 120 -2.79 -14.36 2.88
CA CYS A 120 -3.56 -15.03 1.85
C CYS A 120 -4.31 -14.01 0.99
N HIS A 121 -4.19 -14.12 -0.31
CA HIS A 121 -4.91 -13.30 -1.28
C HIS A 121 -5.48 -14.16 -2.40
N SER A 122 -6.26 -13.58 -3.28
CA SER A 122 -6.80 -14.26 -4.45
C SER A 122 -6.21 -13.68 -5.74
N LYS A 123 -6.47 -14.35 -6.86
CA LYS A 123 -6.35 -13.71 -8.17
C LYS A 123 -7.25 -12.49 -8.24
N THR A 124 -6.84 -11.54 -9.07
CA THR A 124 -7.48 -10.23 -9.23
C THR A 124 -7.92 -10.04 -10.68
N TYR A 125 -8.99 -9.33 -10.89
CA TYR A 125 -9.30 -8.75 -12.20
C TYR A 125 -9.73 -7.27 -12.09
N PHE A 126 -9.66 -6.58 -13.22
CA PHE A 126 -10.07 -5.19 -13.32
C PHE A 126 -11.52 -5.08 -13.75
N ILE A 127 -12.22 -4.13 -13.15
CA ILE A 127 -13.57 -3.69 -13.51
C ILE A 127 -13.56 -2.20 -13.87
N ASP A 128 -14.50 -1.78 -14.70
CA ASP A 128 -14.72 -0.36 -15.01
C ASP A 128 -15.47 0.37 -13.89
N GLU A 129 -15.77 1.65 -14.09
CA GLU A 129 -16.54 2.48 -13.14
C GLU A 129 -17.95 1.94 -12.86
N HIS A 130 -18.51 1.12 -13.74
CA HIS A 130 -19.84 0.52 -13.63
C HIS A 130 -19.81 -0.91 -13.05
N GLY A 131 -18.61 -1.45 -12.77
CA GLY A 131 -18.43 -2.81 -12.25
C GLY A 131 -18.36 -3.89 -13.35
N LYS A 132 -18.25 -3.49 -14.64
CA LYS A 132 -18.11 -4.43 -15.75
C LYS A 132 -16.66 -4.91 -15.86
N PHE A 133 -16.46 -6.21 -16.10
CA PHE A 133 -15.17 -6.81 -16.34
C PHE A 133 -14.39 -6.11 -17.46
N LEU A 134 -13.13 -5.82 -17.25
CA LEU A 134 -12.19 -5.29 -18.22
C LEU A 134 -11.17 -6.36 -18.66
N GLN A 135 -10.37 -6.85 -17.71
CA GLN A 135 -9.33 -7.86 -17.95
C GLN A 135 -8.85 -8.51 -16.66
N ASN A 136 -8.17 -9.64 -16.77
CA ASN A 136 -7.49 -10.28 -15.64
C ASN A 136 -6.19 -9.55 -15.29
N TYR A 137 -5.73 -9.74 -14.05
CA TYR A 137 -4.38 -9.42 -13.62
C TYR A 137 -3.59 -10.73 -13.56
N ASP A 138 -2.77 -10.99 -14.58
CA ASP A 138 -2.13 -12.30 -14.79
C ASP A 138 -0.70 -12.39 -14.24
N ILE A 139 -0.22 -11.36 -13.53
CA ILE A 139 1.10 -11.41 -12.88
C ILE A 139 1.03 -12.30 -11.65
N GLN A 140 1.72 -13.43 -11.70
CA GLN A 140 1.85 -14.38 -10.61
C GLN A 140 3.25 -14.27 -9.99
N LEU A 141 3.30 -14.22 -8.65
CA LEU A 141 4.53 -14.23 -7.88
C LEU A 141 4.62 -15.51 -7.06
N GLN A 142 5.79 -16.15 -7.08
CA GLN A 142 6.02 -17.36 -6.28
C GLN A 142 6.34 -17.00 -4.82
N THR A 143 5.38 -16.40 -4.13
CA THR A 143 5.54 -15.95 -2.74
C THR A 143 5.26 -17.03 -1.70
N ASP A 144 4.87 -18.23 -2.15
CA ASP A 144 4.71 -19.43 -1.31
C ASP A 144 6.00 -20.25 -1.14
N LEU A 145 7.11 -19.79 -1.71
CA LEU A 145 8.40 -20.48 -1.60
C LEU A 145 8.89 -20.53 -0.15
N PRO A 146 9.49 -21.67 0.32
CA PRO A 146 9.92 -21.82 1.71
C PRO A 146 11.09 -20.89 2.08
N LYS A 147 11.97 -20.53 1.12
CA LYS A 147 13.16 -19.72 1.38
C LYS A 147 12.88 -18.23 1.30
N PRO A 148 13.16 -17.44 2.37
CA PRO A 148 12.87 -16.00 2.41
C PRO A 148 13.51 -15.20 1.27
N HIS A 149 14.78 -15.47 0.94
CA HIS A 149 15.49 -14.76 -0.12
C HIS A 149 14.90 -15.01 -1.53
N LYS A 150 14.21 -16.14 -1.74
CA LYS A 150 13.51 -16.40 -3.01
C LYS A 150 12.22 -15.60 -3.09
N ARG A 151 11.42 -15.54 -1.99
CA ARG A 151 10.24 -14.67 -1.91
C ARG A 151 10.61 -13.19 -2.07
N PHE A 152 11.73 -12.79 -1.45
CA PHE A 152 12.27 -11.44 -1.63
C PHE A 152 12.57 -11.15 -3.10
N HIS A 153 13.19 -12.09 -3.82
CA HIS A 153 13.46 -11.94 -5.25
C HIS A 153 12.19 -11.74 -6.07
N GLU A 154 11.16 -12.56 -5.82
CA GLU A 154 9.85 -12.44 -6.48
C GLU A 154 9.20 -11.08 -6.22
N LEU A 155 9.19 -10.63 -4.97
CA LEU A 155 8.58 -9.35 -4.56
C LEU A 155 9.38 -8.12 -5.02
N LEU A 156 10.64 -8.27 -5.44
CA LEU A 156 11.38 -7.22 -6.12
C LEU A 156 11.01 -7.08 -7.60
N THR A 157 10.35 -8.08 -8.20
CA THR A 157 9.92 -8.01 -9.59
C THR A 157 8.77 -7.01 -9.73
N LYS A 158 8.51 -6.57 -10.95
CA LYS A 158 7.43 -5.60 -11.20
C LYS A 158 6.06 -6.22 -10.97
N HIS A 159 5.26 -5.62 -10.11
CA HIS A 159 3.87 -5.99 -9.86
C HIS A 159 3.10 -4.79 -9.29
N LEU A 160 1.77 -4.88 -9.25
CA LEU A 160 0.88 -3.80 -8.79
C LEU A 160 0.48 -3.93 -7.31
N CYS A 161 1.22 -4.68 -6.52
CA CYS A 161 1.08 -4.78 -5.05
C CYS A 161 -0.33 -5.13 -4.53
N TYR A 162 -1.21 -5.75 -5.33
CA TYR A 162 -2.59 -6.07 -4.91
C TYR A 162 -2.67 -7.06 -3.76
N GLN A 163 -1.59 -7.81 -3.49
CA GLN A 163 -1.46 -8.67 -2.31
C GLN A 163 -1.67 -7.90 -0.99
N ILE A 164 -1.46 -6.56 -0.99
CA ILE A 164 -1.69 -5.73 0.20
C ILE A 164 -3.15 -5.74 0.66
N TYR A 165 -4.08 -6.06 -0.24
CA TYR A 165 -5.50 -6.20 0.02
C TYR A 165 -5.92 -7.63 0.37
N GLY A 166 -4.98 -8.55 0.57
CA GLY A 166 -5.20 -9.87 1.14
C GLY A 166 -5.50 -9.84 2.64
N VAL A 167 -5.84 -11.00 3.19
CA VAL A 167 -5.97 -11.22 4.63
C VAL A 167 -4.61 -11.59 5.21
N MET A 168 -4.20 -10.94 6.29
CA MET A 168 -2.89 -11.07 6.91
C MET A 168 -3.01 -11.45 8.39
N ARG A 169 -2.03 -12.16 8.92
CA ARG A 169 -1.91 -12.28 10.38
C ARG A 169 -1.55 -10.91 10.97
N ALA A 170 -2.37 -10.43 11.90
CA ALA A 170 -2.10 -9.15 12.58
C ALA A 170 -0.76 -9.19 13.34
N SER A 171 -0.36 -10.35 13.85
CA SER A 171 0.94 -10.56 14.49
C SER A 171 2.12 -10.29 13.56
N ALA A 172 2.04 -10.71 12.28
CA ALA A 172 3.07 -10.44 11.29
C ALA A 172 3.17 -8.95 10.93
N LEU A 173 2.03 -8.28 10.79
CA LEU A 173 2.01 -6.82 10.55
C LEU A 173 2.65 -6.04 11.72
N ARG A 174 2.42 -6.44 12.97
CA ARG A 174 3.04 -5.82 14.16
C ARG A 174 4.56 -5.96 14.22
N MET A 175 5.15 -6.90 13.47
CA MET A 175 6.61 -7.03 13.32
C MET A 175 7.20 -6.06 12.30
N THR A 176 6.37 -5.26 11.63
CA THR A 176 6.79 -4.28 10.61
C THR A 176 6.53 -2.86 11.06
N PRO A 177 7.21 -1.85 10.47
CA PRO A 177 6.89 -0.44 10.69
C PRO A 177 5.64 0.03 9.94
N LEU A 178 4.83 -0.87 9.35
CA LEU A 178 3.65 -0.58 8.55
C LEU A 178 3.94 0.27 7.30
N MET A 179 2.95 1.04 6.82
CA MET A 179 3.06 1.90 5.64
C MET A 179 3.94 3.12 5.92
N GLY A 180 5.00 3.29 5.15
CA GLY A 180 5.82 4.49 5.20
C GLY A 180 5.21 5.65 4.41
N SER A 181 5.55 6.90 4.81
CA SER A 181 5.11 8.10 4.08
C SER A 181 6.02 8.39 2.88
N TYR A 182 6.07 7.47 1.92
CA TYR A 182 6.84 7.58 0.66
C TYR A 182 6.18 6.74 -0.44
N GLY A 183 6.43 7.08 -1.69
CA GLY A 183 5.95 6.30 -2.82
C GLY A 183 6.46 4.85 -2.76
N HIS A 184 5.65 3.87 -3.16
CA HIS A 184 5.96 2.44 -3.11
C HIS A 184 6.05 1.84 -1.68
N ALA A 185 5.39 2.46 -0.70
CA ALA A 185 5.41 1.96 0.68
C ALA A 185 4.70 0.62 0.85
N ASP A 186 3.69 0.35 0.05
CA ASP A 186 2.97 -0.93 -0.07
C ASP A 186 3.89 -2.06 -0.53
N GLY A 187 4.66 -1.84 -1.59
CA GLY A 187 5.65 -2.80 -2.08
C GLY A 187 6.75 -3.10 -1.05
N ILE A 188 7.24 -2.08 -0.35
CA ILE A 188 8.22 -2.25 0.75
C ILE A 188 7.61 -3.05 1.91
N LEU A 189 6.34 -2.81 2.27
CA LEU A 189 5.67 -3.56 3.33
C LEU A 189 5.48 -5.03 2.92
N LEU A 190 5.02 -5.30 1.71
CA LEU A 190 4.89 -6.67 1.18
C LEU A 190 6.25 -7.39 1.18
N LEU A 191 7.31 -6.69 0.79
CA LEU A 191 8.66 -7.26 0.78
C LEU A 191 9.12 -7.64 2.20
N ARG A 192 8.86 -6.81 3.21
CA ARG A 192 9.14 -7.13 4.62
C ARG A 192 8.34 -8.33 5.10
N LEU A 193 7.06 -8.37 4.78
CA LEU A 193 6.21 -9.51 5.10
C LEU A 193 6.72 -10.78 4.41
N GLY A 194 7.10 -10.71 3.13
CA GLY A 194 7.68 -11.85 2.41
C GLY A 194 8.99 -12.37 2.99
N LEU A 195 9.76 -11.54 3.70
CA LEU A 195 10.94 -11.99 4.46
C LEU A 195 10.57 -12.69 5.78
N ILE A 196 9.40 -12.36 6.37
CA ILE A 196 8.91 -12.94 7.64
C ILE A 196 8.22 -14.28 7.39
N GLY A 197 7.33 -14.39 6.36
CA GLY A 197 6.55 -15.59 6.13
C GLY A 197 6.12 -15.75 4.68
N ARG A 198 5.35 -16.80 4.42
CA ARG A 198 4.86 -17.17 3.09
C ARG A 198 3.52 -16.50 2.80
N PHE A 199 3.24 -16.25 1.50
CA PHE A 199 1.94 -15.81 1.02
C PHE A 199 1.33 -16.93 0.18
N TYR A 200 0.02 -17.05 0.22
CA TYR A 200 -0.73 -17.99 -0.61
C TYR A 200 -1.70 -17.24 -1.52
N GLU A 201 -1.71 -17.60 -2.80
CA GLU A 201 -2.67 -17.10 -3.78
C GLU A 201 -3.77 -18.13 -4.03
N ILE A 202 -5.01 -17.81 -3.67
CA ILE A 202 -6.19 -18.60 -4.03
C ILE A 202 -6.36 -18.48 -5.56
N PRO A 203 -6.48 -19.64 -6.29
CA PRO A 203 -6.49 -19.64 -7.76
C PRO A 203 -7.82 -19.17 -8.38
N GLU A 204 -8.64 -18.48 -7.61
CA GLU A 204 -9.93 -17.91 -8.02
C GLU A 204 -9.85 -16.38 -8.02
N HIS A 205 -10.60 -15.73 -8.93
CA HIS A 205 -10.71 -14.28 -8.98
C HIS A 205 -11.78 -13.80 -8.00
N LEU A 206 -11.38 -13.40 -6.81
CA LEU A 206 -12.26 -12.99 -5.72
C LEU A 206 -12.07 -11.52 -5.30
N PHE A 207 -11.10 -10.83 -5.88
CA PHE A 207 -10.83 -9.41 -5.66
C PHE A 207 -10.93 -8.64 -6.98
N PHE A 208 -11.71 -7.56 -7.01
CA PHE A 208 -12.08 -6.82 -8.20
C PHE A 208 -11.64 -5.37 -8.06
N VAL A 209 -10.58 -5.01 -8.76
CA VAL A 209 -9.99 -3.68 -8.73
C VAL A 209 -10.69 -2.78 -9.73
N ARG A 210 -11.25 -1.68 -9.24
CA ARG A 210 -11.93 -0.71 -10.09
C ARG A 210 -10.95 0.25 -10.74
N SER A 211 -11.03 0.32 -12.07
CA SER A 211 -10.24 1.27 -12.87
C SER A 211 -11.02 2.57 -13.08
N HIS A 212 -10.47 3.69 -12.60
CA HIS A 212 -11.04 5.02 -12.83
C HIS A 212 -9.95 6.11 -12.76
N PRO A 213 -10.16 7.31 -13.37
CA PRO A 213 -9.11 8.34 -13.49
C PRO A 213 -8.54 8.89 -12.19
N LYS A 214 -9.30 8.80 -11.08
CA LYS A 214 -8.87 9.30 -9.76
C LYS A 214 -8.19 8.23 -8.91
N GLN A 215 -8.07 7.00 -9.38
CA GLN A 215 -7.35 5.93 -8.70
C GLN A 215 -5.85 6.24 -8.71
N SER A 216 -5.15 5.96 -7.61
CA SER A 216 -3.71 6.20 -7.49
C SER A 216 -2.90 5.48 -8.58
N THR A 217 -3.26 4.24 -8.90
CA THR A 217 -2.63 3.47 -9.97
C THR A 217 -2.78 4.16 -11.33
N SER A 218 -3.98 4.65 -11.67
CA SER A 218 -4.20 5.39 -12.92
C SER A 218 -3.43 6.71 -12.98
N MET A 219 -3.28 7.41 -11.84
CA MET A 219 -2.58 8.69 -11.79
C MET A 219 -1.06 8.56 -11.89
N PHE A 220 -0.47 7.54 -11.27
CA PHE A 220 0.98 7.41 -11.16
C PHE A 220 1.59 6.36 -12.09
N PHE A 221 0.78 5.46 -12.64
CA PHE A 221 1.21 4.41 -13.56
C PHE A 221 0.35 4.47 -14.84
N PRO A 222 0.58 5.44 -15.72
CA PRO A 222 -0.16 5.52 -16.98
C PRO A 222 0.01 4.19 -17.74
N ASN A 223 -1.08 3.69 -18.31
CA ASN A 223 -1.13 2.41 -19.03
C ASN A 223 -0.90 1.15 -18.14
N TYR A 224 -1.18 1.22 -16.83
CA TYR A 224 -1.01 0.09 -15.92
C TYR A 224 -1.83 -1.17 -16.34
N LEU A 225 -2.93 -0.99 -17.06
CA LEU A 225 -3.70 -2.11 -17.62
C LEU A 225 -2.88 -2.93 -18.63
N LEU A 226 -2.01 -2.29 -19.42
CA LEU A 226 -1.10 -2.99 -20.32
C LEU A 226 0.03 -3.71 -19.57
N PHE A 227 0.35 -3.25 -18.36
CA PHE A 227 1.30 -3.92 -17.49
C PHE A 227 0.76 -5.24 -16.94
N ALA A 228 -0.56 -5.34 -16.78
CA ALA A 228 -1.23 -6.53 -16.26
C ALA A 228 -1.11 -7.76 -17.19
N ASP A 229 -0.84 -7.56 -18.49
CA ASP A 229 -0.76 -8.63 -19.49
C ASP A 229 0.65 -9.24 -19.63
N ASN A 230 1.56 -9.06 -18.68
CA ASN A 230 2.96 -9.52 -18.77
C ASN A 230 3.69 -9.06 -20.05
N ASN A 231 3.32 -7.92 -20.62
CA ASN A 231 3.90 -7.43 -21.85
C ASN A 231 5.35 -6.96 -21.64
N PRO A 232 6.38 -7.59 -22.27
CA PRO A 232 7.78 -7.28 -22.05
C PRO A 232 8.21 -5.88 -22.54
N GLN A 233 7.38 -5.17 -23.29
CA GLN A 233 7.67 -3.82 -23.78
C GLN A 233 7.62 -2.74 -22.67
N TYR A 234 7.04 -3.06 -21.49
CA TYR A 234 7.01 -2.14 -20.36
C TYR A 234 8.30 -2.19 -19.56
N SER A 235 9.23 -1.31 -19.94
CA SER A 235 10.54 -1.20 -19.29
C SER A 235 10.49 -0.34 -18.01
N LEU A 236 11.56 -0.44 -17.20
CA LEU A 236 11.83 0.39 -16.02
C LEU A 236 11.77 1.91 -16.24
N SER A 237 11.79 2.37 -17.52
CA SER A 237 11.65 3.78 -17.88
C SER A 237 10.28 4.39 -17.56
N MET A 238 9.30 3.57 -17.18
CA MET A 238 7.94 3.98 -16.80
C MET A 238 7.71 3.96 -15.28
N LEU A 239 8.78 4.06 -14.48
CA LEU A 239 8.62 4.25 -13.03
C LEU A 239 7.90 5.57 -12.80
N PRO A 240 6.96 5.61 -11.82
CA PRO A 240 6.21 6.82 -11.51
C PRO A 240 7.15 7.94 -11.10
N ASP A 241 6.69 9.18 -11.24
CA ASP A 241 7.33 10.30 -10.57
C ASP A 241 7.22 10.11 -9.05
N TYR A 242 8.22 9.46 -8.48
CA TYR A 242 8.26 9.17 -7.05
C TYR A 242 8.23 10.41 -6.17
N TYR A 243 8.58 11.60 -6.68
CA TYR A 243 8.38 12.84 -5.94
C TYR A 243 6.88 13.13 -5.78
N SER A 244 6.14 13.21 -6.87
CA SER A 244 4.68 13.43 -6.85
C SER A 244 3.96 12.33 -6.08
N TYR A 245 4.36 11.09 -6.26
CA TYR A 245 3.81 9.94 -5.53
C TYR A 245 4.08 10.04 -4.02
N THR A 246 5.28 10.44 -3.59
CA THR A 246 5.61 10.68 -2.18
C THR A 246 4.79 11.82 -1.58
N VAL A 247 4.55 12.89 -2.35
CA VAL A 247 3.70 14.02 -1.91
C VAL A 247 2.23 13.61 -1.79
N TRP A 248 1.77 12.70 -2.64
CA TRP A 248 0.43 12.13 -2.53
C TRP A 248 0.27 11.29 -1.25
N PHE A 249 1.26 10.46 -0.90
CA PHE A 249 1.27 9.73 0.37
C PHE A 249 1.32 10.65 1.60
N ASP A 250 2.03 11.78 1.48
CA ASP A 250 2.23 12.74 2.56
C ASP A 250 2.35 14.18 2.00
N SER A 251 1.23 14.89 1.96
CA SER A 251 1.14 16.24 1.42
C SER A 251 2.03 17.27 2.16
N SER A 252 2.42 16.99 3.42
CA SER A 252 3.36 17.82 4.18
C SER A 252 4.74 17.92 3.55
N LYS A 253 5.04 17.03 2.61
CA LYS A 253 6.33 16.99 1.88
C LYS A 253 6.36 17.85 0.62
N LYS A 254 5.23 18.44 0.23
CA LYS A 254 5.15 19.34 -0.92
C LYS A 254 6.17 20.50 -0.79
N GLY A 255 6.95 20.71 -1.84
CA GLY A 255 7.99 21.75 -1.87
C GLY A 255 9.24 21.47 -1.02
N LYS A 256 9.34 20.35 -0.32
CA LYS A 256 10.56 19.93 0.38
C LYS A 256 11.55 19.28 -0.59
N ILE A 257 12.84 19.34 -0.24
CA ILE A 257 13.85 18.56 -0.94
C ILE A 257 13.70 17.11 -0.50
N LEU A 258 13.40 16.26 -1.47
CA LEU A 258 13.24 14.84 -1.27
C LEU A 258 14.26 14.09 -2.13
N LEU A 259 14.65 12.92 -1.66
CA LEU A 259 15.49 11.97 -2.37
C LEU A 259 14.71 10.64 -2.47
N PRO A 260 13.64 10.58 -3.28
CA PRO A 260 12.68 9.47 -3.22
C PRO A 260 13.30 8.12 -3.60
N HIS A 261 14.19 8.07 -4.61
CA HIS A 261 14.85 6.81 -4.99
C HIS A 261 15.88 6.38 -3.95
N TRP A 262 16.61 7.32 -3.33
CA TRP A 262 17.49 7.02 -2.19
C TRP A 262 16.68 6.51 -1.00
N ARG A 263 15.51 7.10 -0.73
CA ARG A 263 14.64 6.62 0.35
C ARG A 263 14.22 5.17 0.12
N ILE A 264 13.74 4.81 -1.07
CA ILE A 264 13.34 3.45 -1.41
C ILE A 264 14.55 2.50 -1.32
N PHE A 265 15.70 2.91 -1.82
CA PHE A 265 16.93 2.12 -1.72
C PHE A 265 17.30 1.79 -0.27
N TRP A 266 17.24 2.78 0.63
CA TRP A 266 17.48 2.58 2.06
C TRP A 266 16.45 1.66 2.68
N GLU A 267 15.17 1.78 2.33
CA GLU A 267 14.12 0.91 2.84
C GLU A 267 14.34 -0.56 2.43
N TYR A 268 14.85 -0.83 1.23
CA TYR A 268 15.26 -2.18 0.85
C TYR A 268 16.41 -2.70 1.71
N LEU A 269 17.44 -1.91 1.92
CA LEU A 269 18.58 -2.30 2.76
C LEU A 269 18.16 -2.55 4.20
N LEU A 270 17.35 -1.67 4.79
CA LEU A 270 16.83 -1.80 6.14
C LEU A 270 15.91 -3.04 6.27
N SER A 271 15.11 -3.34 5.24
CA SER A 271 14.26 -4.53 5.21
C SER A 271 15.08 -5.82 5.28
N ILE A 272 16.18 -5.90 4.55
CA ILE A 272 17.12 -7.05 4.61
C ILE A 272 17.82 -7.09 5.97
N TRP A 273 18.27 -5.94 6.47
CA TRP A 273 19.06 -5.85 7.70
C TRP A 273 18.29 -6.29 8.94
N TYR A 274 17.05 -5.81 9.09
CA TYR A 274 16.23 -6.09 10.28
C TYR A 274 15.44 -7.40 10.22
N SER A 275 15.41 -8.08 9.07
CA SER A 275 14.73 -9.37 8.95
C SER A 275 15.52 -10.52 9.59
N PRO A 276 14.84 -11.54 10.14
CA PRO A 276 15.46 -12.69 10.80
C PRO A 276 16.04 -13.68 9.77
N LEU A 277 17.03 -13.23 9.00
CA LEU A 277 17.71 -13.99 7.95
C LEU A 277 19.04 -14.54 8.48
N ASN A 278 19.42 -15.75 8.05
CA ASN A 278 20.80 -16.17 8.20
C ASN A 278 21.72 -15.45 7.19
N ASP A 279 23.04 -15.55 7.38
CA ASP A 279 24.01 -14.81 6.55
C ASP A 279 23.94 -15.16 5.07
N TYR A 280 23.71 -16.43 4.73
CA TYR A 280 23.55 -16.87 3.34
C TYR A 280 22.31 -16.24 2.70
N GLU A 281 21.16 -16.27 3.37
CA GLU A 281 19.91 -15.67 2.88
C GLU A 281 20.06 -14.15 2.71
N ARG A 282 20.72 -13.49 3.67
CA ARG A 282 21.02 -12.06 3.63
C ARG A 282 21.87 -11.68 2.43
N VAL A 283 22.93 -12.44 2.16
CA VAL A 283 23.79 -12.25 0.96
C VAL A 283 22.98 -12.45 -0.31
N CYS A 284 22.14 -13.49 -0.38
CA CYS A 284 21.26 -13.73 -1.53
C CYS A 284 20.29 -12.56 -1.78
N CYS A 285 19.72 -11.96 -0.72
CA CYS A 285 18.88 -10.78 -0.84
C CYS A 285 19.64 -9.56 -1.39
N TYR A 286 20.86 -9.30 -0.93
CA TYR A 286 21.69 -8.21 -1.46
C TYR A 286 22.08 -8.43 -2.93
N ILE A 287 22.36 -9.67 -3.33
CA ILE A 287 22.62 -10.01 -4.73
C ILE A 287 21.38 -9.74 -5.59
N SER A 288 20.20 -10.15 -5.12
CA SER A 288 18.92 -9.90 -5.82
C SER A 288 18.66 -8.41 -5.96
N LEU A 289 18.83 -7.63 -4.88
CA LEU A 289 18.68 -6.18 -4.89
C LEU A 289 19.64 -5.52 -5.88
N ARG A 290 20.93 -5.90 -5.87
CA ARG A 290 21.91 -5.36 -6.82
C ARG A 290 21.54 -5.64 -8.27
N LYS A 291 21.06 -6.86 -8.57
CA LYS A 291 20.62 -7.22 -9.93
C LYS A 291 19.43 -6.37 -10.37
N GLN A 292 18.47 -6.14 -9.48
CA GLN A 292 17.27 -5.34 -9.76
C GLN A 292 17.60 -3.86 -9.97
N LEU A 293 18.59 -3.34 -9.24
CA LEU A 293 19.00 -1.94 -9.36
C LEU A 293 19.92 -1.67 -10.57
N LYS A 294 20.46 -2.73 -11.21
CA LYS A 294 21.32 -2.57 -12.38
C LYS A 294 20.57 -1.81 -13.49
N GLY A 295 21.18 -0.71 -13.94
CA GLY A 295 20.62 0.17 -14.98
C GLY A 295 19.63 1.22 -14.43
N THR A 296 19.42 1.28 -13.11
CA THR A 296 18.58 2.32 -12.46
C THR A 296 19.40 3.29 -11.60
N GLU A 297 20.71 3.14 -11.56
CA GLU A 297 21.62 3.98 -10.74
C GLU A 297 21.53 5.45 -11.11
N TYR A 298 21.20 5.76 -12.37
CA TYR A 298 20.99 7.14 -12.82
C TYR A 298 19.84 7.83 -12.07
N LEU A 299 18.86 7.10 -11.53
CA LEU A 299 17.77 7.65 -10.75
C LEU A 299 18.25 8.22 -9.40
N LEU A 300 19.24 7.56 -8.78
CA LEU A 300 19.87 8.05 -7.56
C LEU A 300 20.65 9.35 -7.83
N ILE A 301 21.35 9.42 -8.97
CA ILE A 301 22.05 10.63 -9.40
C ILE A 301 21.04 11.74 -9.72
N LYS A 302 19.95 11.42 -10.41
CA LYS A 302 18.86 12.36 -10.72
C LYS A 302 18.29 13.00 -9.45
N ASP A 303 18.06 12.24 -8.39
CA ASP A 303 17.60 12.77 -7.09
C ASP A 303 18.56 13.84 -6.56
N LEU A 304 19.88 13.57 -6.58
CA LEU A 304 20.90 14.51 -6.11
C LEU A 304 20.95 15.79 -6.96
N LEU A 305 20.83 15.66 -8.28
CA LEU A 305 20.79 16.82 -9.19
C LEU A 305 19.56 17.69 -8.95
N ILE A 306 18.38 17.08 -8.78
CA ILE A 306 17.15 17.82 -8.45
C ILE A 306 17.28 18.52 -7.10
N ALA A 307 17.82 17.84 -6.09
CA ALA A 307 18.06 18.43 -4.77
C ALA A 307 19.00 19.62 -4.84
N ALA A 308 20.11 19.52 -5.59
CA ALA A 308 21.07 20.60 -5.79
C ALA A 308 20.42 21.82 -6.50
N GLN A 309 19.61 21.59 -7.54
CA GLN A 309 18.87 22.66 -8.21
C GLN A 309 17.87 23.36 -7.28
N MET A 310 17.16 22.62 -6.45
CA MET A 310 16.23 23.18 -5.47
C MET A 310 16.95 24.01 -4.40
N LEU A 311 18.11 23.56 -3.94
CA LEU A 311 18.96 24.30 -3.00
C LEU A 311 19.47 25.60 -3.62
N SER A 312 20.01 25.57 -4.83
CA SER A 312 20.47 26.74 -5.56
C SER A 312 19.36 27.80 -5.69
N LYS A 313 18.16 27.38 -6.13
CA LYS A 313 17.00 28.27 -6.23
C LYS A 313 16.58 28.89 -4.88
N ARG A 314 16.72 28.16 -3.77
CA ARG A 314 16.43 28.68 -2.43
C ARG A 314 17.46 29.71 -1.97
N LEU A 315 18.74 29.48 -2.24
CA LEU A 315 19.82 30.41 -1.93
C LEU A 315 19.68 31.72 -2.71
N GLN A 316 19.31 31.66 -3.99
CA GLN A 316 19.06 32.83 -4.83
C GLN A 316 17.82 33.63 -4.42
N ARG A 317 16.86 33.03 -3.70
CA ARG A 317 15.63 33.70 -3.22
C ARG A 317 15.74 34.34 -1.83
N LYS A 318 16.84 34.15 -1.10
CA LYS A 318 17.09 34.92 0.13
C LYS A 318 17.41 36.36 -0.25
N PRO A 319 16.56 37.36 0.05
CA PRO A 319 16.91 38.77 -0.20
C PRO A 319 18.06 39.16 0.70
N ILE A 320 18.95 39.99 0.16
CA ILE A 320 19.93 40.81 0.89
C ILE A 320 19.13 41.76 1.80
N GLN A 321 18.76 41.34 2.98
CA GLN A 321 18.06 42.16 3.98
C GLN A 321 18.80 42.26 5.32
N GLU A 322 20.13 42.17 5.28
CA GLU A 322 20.96 42.35 6.50
C GLU A 322 22.26 43.17 6.28
N GLN A 323 22.25 44.16 5.40
CA GLN A 323 23.39 45.11 5.33
C GLN A 323 23.02 46.58 5.40
N ALA A 324 21.84 46.93 5.90
CA ALA A 324 21.40 48.33 5.99
C ALA A 324 21.28 48.88 7.43
N SER A 325 21.92 48.26 8.44
CA SER A 325 21.87 48.79 9.83
C SER A 325 23.23 48.98 10.52
N VAL A 326 24.32 49.16 9.77
CA VAL A 326 25.63 49.44 10.39
C VAL A 326 26.23 50.79 9.94
N PHE A 327 25.58 51.58 9.10
CA PHE A 327 26.03 52.95 8.82
C PHE A 327 24.88 53.95 9.01
N GLY A 328 24.65 54.28 10.28
CA GLY A 328 23.75 55.33 10.70
C GLY A 328 24.01 55.69 12.14
N ASN A 329 25.14 56.34 12.39
CA ASN A 329 25.42 57.44 13.28
C ASN A 329 26.90 57.74 13.23
#